data_12ea7023316cb4cd4171b6ac4f26593a
#
_entry.id   12ea7023316cb4cd4171b6ac4f26593a
#
_cell.length_a   1.000
_cell.length_b   1.000
_cell.length_c   1.000
_cell.angle_alpha   90.00
_cell.angle_beta   90.00
_cell.angle_gamma   90.00
#
_symmetry.space_group_name_H-M   'P 1'
#
loop_
_entity.id
_entity.type
_entity.pdbx_description
1 polymer ?
#
loop_
_entity_poly.entity_id
_entity_poly.type
_entity_poly.pdbx_seq_one_letter_code
_entity_poly.pdbx_strand_id
1 'polypeptide(L)'
;MSAPLSVAPRSAGTGRARGQRLVVGALVAALVLLLGAGWLLWDNRRLVVTEQAVEVAAIPEGGLRIAHVSDLHAADHGDFLDRLAAEIEQRDVDLVALTGDLIDMRTADLGSVLDLAEHLSAVAPTFFVLGNHEGDSALREELLAGLEDAGVTILRDEATSLEIRGTEVTVAGLEDRRVAVVDGRTPAQPAAVLDRLALESAPGPTVLLAHRPEFLAQYADHGADVVLSGHAHGGQVRLPLIGPLFAPHQGWLPALTEGVHRQGDTAMVIR
;
A
#
# COMPACT_ATOMS: atom_id res chain seq x y z
N MET A 1 -67.55 -27.38 -58.66
CA MET A 1 -66.49 -26.37 -58.63
C MET A 1 -65.89 -26.42 -57.24
N SER A 2 -64.71 -27.08 -57.09
CA SER A 2 -64.02 -27.24 -55.82
C SER A 2 -62.83 -26.28 -55.84
N ALA A 3 -62.77 -25.41 -54.80
CA ALA A 3 -61.66 -24.46 -54.64
C ALA A 3 -60.45 -25.16 -54.04
N PRO A 4 -59.19 -24.83 -54.45
CA PRO A 4 -57.99 -25.42 -53.86
C PRO A 4 -57.61 -24.76 -52.54
N LEU A 5 -57.30 -25.59 -51.52
CA LEU A 5 -56.74 -25.19 -50.25
C LEU A 5 -55.32 -24.73 -50.43
N SER A 6 -55.08 -23.42 -50.15
CA SER A 6 -53.75 -22.84 -50.09
C SER A 6 -53.11 -23.17 -48.73
N VAL A 7 -51.99 -23.93 -48.76
CA VAL A 7 -51.16 -24.19 -47.58
C VAL A 7 -50.08 -23.11 -47.55
N ALA A 8 -50.11 -22.23 -46.55
CA ALA A 8 -49.07 -21.23 -46.30
C ALA A 8 -47.79 -21.89 -45.82
N PRO A 9 -46.57 -21.47 -46.26
CA PRO A 9 -45.33 -22.04 -45.80
C PRO A 9 -45.03 -21.61 -44.35
N ARG A 10 -44.76 -22.59 -43.49
CA ARG A 10 -44.32 -22.37 -42.12
C ARG A 10 -42.94 -21.72 -42.09
N SER A 11 -42.83 -20.55 -41.50
CA SER A 11 -41.57 -19.84 -41.26
C SER A 11 -40.71 -20.53 -40.21
N ALA A 12 -39.92 -21.51 -40.63
CA ALA A 12 -39.01 -22.26 -39.74
C ALA A 12 -37.63 -21.60 -39.53
N GLY A 13 -37.41 -20.35 -39.99
CA GLY A 13 -36.10 -19.72 -40.06
C GLY A 13 -35.73 -18.86 -38.85
N THR A 14 -36.66 -18.31 -38.11
CA THR A 14 -36.42 -17.27 -37.06
C THR A 14 -35.86 -17.81 -35.73
N GLY A 15 -36.23 -19.03 -35.37
CA GLY A 15 -35.75 -19.64 -34.09
C GLY A 15 -34.29 -20.04 -34.08
N ARG A 16 -33.80 -20.55 -35.23
CA ARG A 16 -32.39 -21.01 -35.38
C ARG A 16 -31.40 -19.86 -35.39
N ALA A 17 -31.76 -18.75 -36.05
CA ALA A 17 -30.93 -17.52 -36.07
C ALA A 17 -30.90 -16.85 -34.68
N ARG A 18 -31.99 -16.88 -33.90
CA ARG A 18 -32.03 -16.35 -32.54
C ARG A 18 -31.16 -17.18 -31.57
N GLY A 19 -31.21 -18.52 -31.66
CA GLY A 19 -30.37 -19.43 -30.89
C GLY A 19 -28.89 -19.22 -31.19
N GLN A 20 -28.49 -19.07 -32.45
CA GLN A 20 -27.12 -18.79 -32.85
C GLN A 20 -26.61 -17.44 -32.31
N ARG A 21 -27.43 -16.39 -32.37
CA ARG A 21 -27.06 -15.07 -31.79
C ARG A 21 -26.87 -15.14 -30.26
N LEU A 22 -27.69 -15.90 -29.54
CA LEU A 22 -27.54 -16.10 -28.10
C LEU A 22 -26.24 -16.87 -27.77
N VAL A 23 -25.92 -17.93 -28.52
CA VAL A 23 -24.68 -18.69 -28.34
C VAL A 23 -23.46 -17.81 -28.63
N VAL A 24 -23.46 -17.06 -29.74
CA VAL A 24 -22.37 -16.14 -30.05
C VAL A 24 -22.23 -15.06 -28.96
N GLY A 25 -23.33 -14.50 -28.49
CA GLY A 25 -23.33 -13.52 -27.39
C GLY A 25 -22.74 -14.11 -26.10
N ALA A 26 -23.10 -15.34 -25.74
CA ALA A 26 -22.57 -16.03 -24.57
C ALA A 26 -21.05 -16.31 -24.72
N LEU A 27 -20.59 -16.73 -25.91
CA LEU A 27 -19.16 -16.95 -26.18
C LEU A 27 -18.36 -15.66 -26.11
N VAL A 28 -18.88 -14.56 -26.66
CA VAL A 28 -18.23 -13.23 -26.55
C VAL A 28 -18.16 -12.77 -25.10
N ALA A 29 -19.25 -12.92 -24.34
CA ALA A 29 -19.24 -12.57 -22.92
C ALA A 29 -18.24 -13.41 -22.12
N ALA A 30 -18.18 -14.72 -22.36
CA ALA A 30 -17.21 -15.61 -21.74
C ALA A 30 -15.75 -15.21 -22.10
N LEU A 31 -15.49 -14.87 -23.35
CA LEU A 31 -14.18 -14.42 -23.79
C LEU A 31 -13.78 -13.10 -23.10
N VAL A 32 -14.69 -12.12 -23.01
CA VAL A 32 -14.44 -10.85 -22.32
C VAL A 32 -14.14 -11.08 -20.84
N LEU A 33 -14.88 -11.97 -20.17
CA LEU A 33 -14.62 -12.33 -18.78
C LEU A 33 -13.26 -13.01 -18.61
N LEU A 34 -12.88 -13.93 -19.50
CA LEU A 34 -11.58 -14.60 -19.46
C LEU A 34 -10.42 -13.63 -19.71
N LEU A 35 -10.56 -12.74 -20.69
CA LEU A 35 -9.56 -11.71 -20.95
C LEU A 35 -9.45 -10.73 -19.77
N GLY A 36 -10.57 -10.34 -19.18
CA GLY A 36 -10.59 -9.49 -17.99
C GLY A 36 -9.93 -10.17 -16.78
N ALA A 37 -10.23 -11.43 -16.53
CA ALA A 37 -9.59 -12.21 -15.47
C ALA A 37 -8.07 -12.38 -15.71
N GLY A 38 -7.69 -12.70 -16.93
CA GLY A 38 -6.27 -12.81 -17.31
C GLY A 38 -5.51 -11.49 -17.14
N TRP A 39 -6.15 -10.37 -17.52
CA TRP A 39 -5.57 -9.05 -17.31
C TRP A 39 -5.42 -8.71 -15.82
N LEU A 40 -6.43 -8.97 -15.00
CA LEU A 40 -6.38 -8.75 -13.55
C LEU A 40 -5.27 -9.57 -12.87
N LEU A 41 -5.12 -10.85 -13.25
CA LEU A 41 -4.05 -11.71 -12.73
C LEU A 41 -2.66 -11.21 -13.13
N TRP A 42 -2.52 -10.71 -14.35
CA TRP A 42 -1.26 -10.14 -14.82
C TRP A 42 -0.95 -8.81 -14.15
N ASP A 43 -1.93 -7.91 -14.03
CA ASP A 43 -1.77 -6.59 -13.44
C ASP A 43 -1.40 -6.66 -11.93
N ASN A 44 -2.03 -7.58 -11.20
CA ASN A 44 -1.75 -7.80 -9.78
C ASN A 44 -0.35 -8.38 -9.47
N ARG A 45 0.37 -8.88 -10.51
CA ARG A 45 1.74 -9.41 -10.36
C ARG A 45 2.80 -8.46 -10.89
N ARG A 46 2.40 -7.34 -11.40
CA ARG A 46 3.29 -6.36 -12.01
C ARG A 46 3.89 -5.46 -10.94
N LEU A 47 5.23 -5.40 -10.87
CA LEU A 47 5.89 -4.33 -10.13
C LEU A 47 5.71 -3.02 -10.91
N VAL A 48 5.16 -2.02 -10.24
CA VAL A 48 5.02 -0.66 -10.77
C VAL A 48 5.70 0.29 -9.81
N VAL A 49 6.73 0.96 -10.27
CA VAL A 49 7.37 2.04 -9.53
C VAL A 49 6.69 3.34 -9.88
N THR A 50 6.23 4.07 -8.88
CA THR A 50 5.64 5.40 -9.03
C THR A 50 6.51 6.42 -8.34
N GLU A 51 6.98 7.42 -9.04
CA GLU A 51 7.72 8.53 -8.47
C GLU A 51 6.74 9.66 -8.12
N GLN A 52 6.82 10.14 -6.89
CA GLN A 52 6.04 11.26 -6.38
C GLN A 52 7.00 12.35 -5.91
N ALA A 53 6.89 13.54 -6.48
CA ALA A 53 7.62 14.71 -6.02
C ALA A 53 6.75 15.51 -5.05
N VAL A 54 7.28 15.74 -3.86
CA VAL A 54 6.61 16.51 -2.80
C VAL A 54 7.50 17.70 -2.43
N GLU A 55 6.96 18.89 -2.54
CA GLU A 55 7.64 20.10 -2.08
C GLU A 55 7.38 20.29 -0.58
N VAL A 56 8.44 20.36 0.20
CA VAL A 56 8.43 20.59 1.64
C VAL A 56 9.44 21.70 1.95
N ALA A 57 8.96 22.75 2.59
CA ALA A 57 9.76 23.95 2.84
C ALA A 57 11.00 23.68 3.72
N ALA A 58 10.92 22.69 4.60
CA ALA A 58 12.00 22.30 5.50
C ALA A 58 13.13 21.51 4.82
N ILE A 59 12.90 20.95 3.60
CA ILE A 59 13.91 20.16 2.88
C ILE A 59 14.71 21.10 1.97
N PRO A 60 16.08 21.14 2.11
CA PRO A 60 16.92 22.03 1.34
C PRO A 60 17.00 21.63 -0.15
N GLU A 61 17.62 22.52 -0.95
CA GLU A 61 17.93 22.25 -2.37
C GLU A 61 18.73 20.94 -2.52
N GLY A 62 18.27 20.08 -3.41
CA GLY A 62 18.84 18.72 -3.62
C GLY A 62 17.87 17.62 -3.21
N GLY A 63 16.91 17.95 -2.34
CA GLY A 63 15.82 17.04 -1.96
C GLY A 63 16.29 15.84 -1.13
N LEU A 64 15.33 14.99 -0.80
CA LEU A 64 15.49 13.72 -0.11
C LEU A 64 14.76 12.66 -0.93
N ARG A 65 15.46 11.58 -1.30
CA ARG A 65 14.86 10.47 -2.04
C ARG A 65 14.56 9.30 -1.11
N ILE A 66 13.28 9.03 -0.93
CA ILE A 66 12.79 7.97 -0.03
C ILE A 66 12.20 6.84 -0.87
N ALA A 67 12.66 5.60 -0.65
CA ALA A 67 11.93 4.42 -1.11
C ALA A 67 10.84 4.10 -0.09
N HIS A 68 9.59 4.08 -0.53
CA HIS A 68 8.44 3.78 0.31
C HIS A 68 7.84 2.43 -0.08
N VAL A 69 7.85 1.47 0.85
CA VAL A 69 7.33 0.12 0.70
C VAL A 69 6.32 -0.14 1.81
N SER A 70 5.18 -0.71 1.47
CA SER A 70 4.11 -1.04 2.42
C SER A 70 3.29 -2.23 1.95
N ASP A 71 2.58 -2.87 2.88
CA ASP A 71 1.51 -3.83 2.57
C ASP A 71 1.96 -5.02 1.68
N LEU A 72 3.13 -5.59 1.96
CA LEU A 72 3.67 -6.74 1.23
C LEU A 72 2.92 -8.05 1.55
N HIS A 73 2.43 -8.19 2.79
CA HIS A 73 1.70 -9.36 3.30
C HIS A 73 2.41 -10.70 3.08
N ALA A 74 3.74 -10.68 3.00
CA ALA A 74 4.59 -11.84 2.68
C ALA A 74 4.04 -12.69 1.53
N ALA A 75 3.39 -12.04 0.56
CA ALA A 75 2.78 -12.72 -0.55
C ALA A 75 3.87 -13.34 -1.43
N ASP A 76 3.75 -14.64 -1.70
CA ASP A 76 4.63 -15.33 -2.64
C ASP A 76 4.29 -14.88 -4.07
N HIS A 77 5.04 -13.94 -4.56
CA HIS A 77 4.95 -13.43 -5.93
C HIS A 77 6.17 -13.84 -6.78
N GLY A 78 6.82 -14.95 -6.45
CA GLY A 78 8.03 -15.43 -7.12
C GLY A 78 9.17 -14.42 -6.98
N ASP A 79 9.70 -13.90 -8.10
CA ASP A 79 10.81 -12.95 -8.14
C ASP A 79 10.42 -11.48 -7.85
N PHE A 80 9.23 -11.23 -7.31
CA PHE A 80 8.74 -9.86 -7.08
C PHE A 80 9.62 -9.09 -6.10
N LEU A 81 9.98 -9.70 -4.95
CA LEU A 81 10.79 -9.05 -3.93
C LEU A 81 12.22 -8.79 -4.42
N ASP A 82 12.81 -9.72 -5.18
CA ASP A 82 14.13 -9.52 -5.81
C ASP A 82 14.12 -8.35 -6.77
N ARG A 83 13.08 -8.24 -7.60
CA ARG A 83 12.90 -7.11 -8.52
C ARG A 83 12.68 -5.80 -7.77
N LEU A 84 11.91 -5.82 -6.68
CA LEU A 84 11.70 -4.65 -5.83
C LEU A 84 13.02 -4.15 -5.23
N ALA A 85 13.82 -5.05 -4.66
CA ALA A 85 15.14 -4.73 -4.12
C ALA A 85 16.05 -4.11 -5.20
N ALA A 86 16.15 -4.74 -6.37
CA ALA A 86 16.95 -4.24 -7.49
C ALA A 86 16.49 -2.87 -8.01
N GLU A 87 15.19 -2.60 -8.04
CA GLU A 87 14.64 -1.30 -8.42
C GLU A 87 14.99 -0.21 -7.40
N ILE A 88 15.01 -0.51 -6.11
CA ILE A 88 15.39 0.44 -5.06
C ILE A 88 16.90 0.71 -5.11
N GLU A 89 17.73 -0.32 -5.24
CA GLU A 89 19.19 -0.20 -5.34
C GLU A 89 19.63 0.72 -6.49
N GLN A 90 18.95 0.64 -7.65
CA GLN A 90 19.29 1.44 -8.83
C GLN A 90 18.92 2.92 -8.72
N ARG A 91 18.22 3.36 -7.67
CA ARG A 91 17.62 4.71 -7.58
C ARG A 91 18.35 5.70 -6.70
N ASP A 92 19.52 5.33 -6.13
CA ASP A 92 20.28 6.22 -5.25
C ASP A 92 19.39 6.84 -4.16
N VAL A 93 18.69 5.97 -3.41
CA VAL A 93 17.80 6.40 -2.33
C VAL A 93 18.60 6.78 -1.09
N ASP A 94 18.12 7.79 -0.37
CA ASP A 94 18.74 8.28 0.86
C ASP A 94 18.21 7.56 2.11
N LEU A 95 16.99 7.00 1.99
CA LEU A 95 16.24 6.38 3.08
C LEU A 95 15.27 5.35 2.51
N VAL A 96 15.06 4.26 3.23
CA VAL A 96 13.99 3.30 2.97
C VAL A 96 12.98 3.33 4.12
N ALA A 97 11.71 3.47 3.79
CA ALA A 97 10.59 3.47 4.73
C ALA A 97 9.68 2.26 4.49
N LEU A 98 9.60 1.38 5.48
CA LEU A 98 8.70 0.22 5.52
C LEU A 98 7.53 0.58 6.44
N THR A 99 6.33 0.80 5.88
CA THR A 99 5.22 1.37 6.64
C THR A 99 4.16 0.35 7.05
N GLY A 100 4.60 -0.86 7.40
CA GLY A 100 3.76 -1.89 7.99
C GLY A 100 3.16 -2.88 7.01
N ASP A 101 2.49 -3.88 7.58
CA ASP A 101 1.84 -4.98 6.87
C ASP A 101 2.81 -5.72 5.93
N LEU A 102 4.06 -5.95 6.39
CA LEU A 102 5.04 -6.79 5.69
C LEU A 102 4.60 -8.26 5.69
N ILE A 103 3.94 -8.67 6.78
CA ILE A 103 3.39 -10.02 6.97
C ILE A 103 1.90 -9.96 7.31
N ASP A 104 1.23 -11.10 7.28
CA ASP A 104 -0.13 -11.26 7.76
C ASP A 104 -0.30 -12.52 8.63
N MET A 105 -1.52 -12.79 9.11
CA MET A 105 -1.83 -13.96 9.93
C MET A 105 -1.67 -15.30 9.19
N ARG A 106 -1.49 -15.30 7.86
CA ARG A 106 -1.31 -16.51 7.03
C ARG A 106 0.14 -16.75 6.69
N THR A 107 1.01 -15.78 6.97
CA THR A 107 2.45 -15.91 6.76
C THR A 107 2.99 -17.07 7.59
N ALA A 108 3.65 -18.00 6.93
CA ALA A 108 4.22 -19.19 7.55
C ALA A 108 5.76 -19.20 7.53
N ASP A 109 6.37 -18.34 6.74
CA ASP A 109 7.81 -18.21 6.56
C ASP A 109 8.19 -16.75 6.38
N LEU A 110 9.24 -16.31 7.06
CA LEU A 110 9.75 -14.94 7.02
C LEU A 110 10.94 -14.77 6.06
N GLY A 111 11.51 -15.86 5.54
CA GLY A 111 12.78 -15.84 4.81
C GLY A 111 12.83 -14.74 3.75
N SER A 112 11.88 -14.72 2.83
CA SER A 112 11.89 -13.75 1.72
C SER A 112 11.72 -12.29 2.17
N VAL A 113 10.99 -12.03 3.26
CA VAL A 113 10.82 -10.69 3.83
C VAL A 113 12.09 -10.23 4.53
N LEU A 114 12.76 -11.14 5.24
CA LEU A 114 14.04 -10.84 5.92
C LEU A 114 15.19 -10.67 4.92
N ASP A 115 15.24 -11.49 3.87
CA ASP A 115 16.20 -11.32 2.77
C ASP A 115 16.04 -9.96 2.09
N LEU A 116 14.80 -9.52 1.85
CA LEU A 116 14.51 -8.19 1.34
C LEU A 116 15.00 -7.11 2.32
N ALA A 117 14.72 -7.25 3.61
CA ALA A 117 15.10 -6.28 4.63
C ALA A 117 16.62 -6.14 4.73
N GLU A 118 17.39 -7.25 4.69
CA GLU A 118 18.85 -7.26 4.67
C GLU A 118 19.39 -6.53 3.42
N HIS A 119 18.79 -6.81 2.25
CA HIS A 119 19.20 -6.12 1.02
C HIS A 119 18.94 -4.61 1.11
N LEU A 120 17.75 -4.19 1.57
CA LEU A 120 17.38 -2.78 1.65
C LEU A 120 18.24 -2.01 2.67
N SER A 121 18.54 -2.60 3.83
CA SER A 121 19.38 -1.98 4.85
C SER A 121 20.85 -1.86 4.42
N ALA A 122 21.30 -2.73 3.50
CA ALA A 122 22.61 -2.59 2.87
C ALA A 122 22.65 -1.43 1.84
N VAL A 123 21.52 -1.04 1.27
CA VAL A 123 21.41 0.06 0.29
C VAL A 123 21.36 1.42 0.98
N ALA A 124 20.49 1.58 1.99
CA ALA A 124 20.28 2.84 2.70
C ALA A 124 19.73 2.61 4.12
N PRO A 125 19.82 3.60 5.03
CA PRO A 125 19.14 3.55 6.32
C PRO A 125 17.69 3.17 6.15
N THR A 126 17.27 2.05 6.77
CA THR A 126 15.95 1.47 6.62
C THR A 126 15.20 1.54 7.95
N PHE A 127 13.98 2.07 7.89
CA PHE A 127 13.10 2.23 9.05
C PHE A 127 11.82 1.46 8.84
N PHE A 128 11.30 0.87 9.91
CA PHE A 128 10.07 0.10 9.91
C PHE A 128 9.13 0.55 11.02
N VAL A 129 7.83 0.61 10.71
CA VAL A 129 6.75 0.69 11.68
C VAL A 129 5.78 -0.46 11.47
N LEU A 130 5.20 -0.96 12.56
CA LEU A 130 4.24 -2.05 12.49
C LEU A 130 2.91 -1.55 11.91
N GLY A 131 2.32 -2.37 11.03
CA GLY A 131 0.94 -2.23 10.61
C GLY A 131 -0.02 -3.06 11.48
N ASN A 132 -1.27 -3.15 11.06
CA ASN A 132 -2.26 -3.91 11.83
C ASN A 132 -2.09 -5.43 11.70
N HIS A 133 -1.56 -5.90 10.58
CA HIS A 133 -1.35 -7.33 10.36
C HIS A 133 -0.20 -7.91 11.17
N GLU A 134 0.87 -7.15 11.42
CA GLU A 134 1.87 -7.55 12.41
C GLU A 134 1.25 -7.75 13.78
N GLY A 135 0.27 -6.89 14.17
CA GLY A 135 -0.45 -7.05 15.42
C GLY A 135 -1.14 -8.41 15.57
N ASP A 136 -1.70 -8.92 14.49
CA ASP A 136 -2.45 -10.20 14.46
C ASP A 136 -1.59 -11.43 14.16
N SER A 137 -0.31 -11.26 13.78
CA SER A 137 0.57 -12.36 13.39
C SER A 137 1.24 -13.03 14.58
N ALA A 138 1.26 -14.36 14.56
CA ALA A 138 2.01 -15.15 15.54
C ALA A 138 3.54 -15.04 15.33
N LEU A 139 3.99 -14.62 14.15
CA LEU A 139 5.41 -14.46 13.81
C LEU A 139 5.92 -13.04 14.08
N ARG A 140 5.13 -12.16 14.72
CA ARG A 140 5.51 -10.76 14.96
C ARG A 140 6.86 -10.64 15.66
N GLU A 141 7.06 -11.32 16.78
CA GLU A 141 8.29 -11.20 17.56
C GLU A 141 9.52 -11.73 16.80
N GLU A 142 9.33 -12.82 16.01
CA GLU A 142 10.38 -13.36 15.14
C GLU A 142 10.71 -12.39 14.00
N LEU A 143 9.70 -11.75 13.40
CA LEU A 143 9.88 -10.72 12.39
C LEU A 143 10.69 -9.54 12.96
N LEU A 144 10.31 -9.01 14.13
CA LEU A 144 10.97 -7.87 14.74
C LEU A 144 12.46 -8.17 15.01
N ALA A 145 12.75 -9.33 15.60
CA ALA A 145 14.12 -9.76 15.84
C ALA A 145 14.92 -9.90 14.52
N GLY A 146 14.32 -10.52 13.50
CA GLY A 146 14.97 -10.68 12.20
C GLY A 146 15.21 -9.35 11.47
N LEU A 147 14.29 -8.39 11.58
CA LEU A 147 14.47 -7.04 11.02
C LEU A 147 15.60 -6.28 11.73
N GLU A 148 15.70 -6.36 13.07
CA GLU A 148 16.82 -5.77 13.82
C GLU A 148 18.15 -6.42 13.43
N ASP A 149 18.22 -7.74 13.31
CA ASP A 149 19.39 -8.49 12.85
C ASP A 149 19.79 -8.11 11.41
N ALA A 150 18.81 -7.80 10.55
CA ALA A 150 19.03 -7.28 9.20
C ALA A 150 19.46 -5.80 9.15
N GLY A 151 19.54 -5.11 10.29
CA GLY A 151 19.97 -3.71 10.37
C GLY A 151 18.84 -2.69 10.15
N VAL A 152 17.58 -3.09 10.21
CA VAL A 152 16.42 -2.21 10.13
C VAL A 152 16.17 -1.55 11.48
N THR A 153 15.95 -0.24 11.50
CA THR A 153 15.53 0.48 12.70
C THR A 153 14.02 0.40 12.86
N ILE A 154 13.55 -0.23 13.92
CA ILE A 154 12.13 -0.36 14.22
C ILE A 154 11.70 0.81 15.11
N LEU A 155 10.69 1.56 14.68
CA LEU A 155 10.14 2.70 15.43
C LEU A 155 8.77 2.33 16.00
N ARG A 156 8.66 2.34 17.33
CA ARG A 156 7.43 2.02 18.07
C ARG A 156 7.04 3.18 18.98
N ASP A 157 6.36 4.16 18.41
CA ASP A 157 6.06 5.45 19.07
C ASP A 157 7.34 6.21 19.47
N GLU A 158 8.33 6.19 18.59
CA GLU A 158 9.68 6.71 18.77
C GLU A 158 10.11 7.59 17.60
N ALA A 159 11.11 8.41 17.82
CA ALA A 159 11.77 9.23 16.80
C ALA A 159 13.29 9.17 16.95
N THR A 160 13.97 9.28 15.82
CA THR A 160 15.43 9.37 15.73
C THR A 160 15.82 10.40 14.70
N SER A 161 17.03 10.94 14.79
CA SER A 161 17.57 11.87 13.79
C SER A 161 18.78 11.24 13.13
N LEU A 162 18.96 11.57 11.85
CA LEU A 162 20.13 11.19 11.07
C LEU A 162 20.51 12.32 10.13
N GLU A 163 21.80 12.39 9.78
CA GLU A 163 22.29 13.35 8.80
C GLU A 163 22.20 12.76 7.40
N ILE A 164 21.47 13.41 6.51
CA ILE A 164 21.34 13.04 5.11
C ILE A 164 21.79 14.22 4.25
N ARG A 165 22.83 14.03 3.45
CA ARG A 165 23.38 15.07 2.55
C ARG A 165 23.67 16.39 3.27
N GLY A 166 24.11 16.33 4.53
CA GLY A 166 24.40 17.53 5.34
C GLY A 166 23.19 18.18 5.98
N THR A 167 22.02 17.56 5.91
CA THR A 167 20.80 18.00 6.58
C THR A 167 20.42 17.01 7.66
N GLU A 168 20.17 17.49 8.86
CA GLU A 168 19.61 16.68 9.93
C GLU A 168 18.12 16.43 9.64
N VAL A 169 17.71 15.18 9.53
CA VAL A 169 16.35 14.73 9.25
C VAL A 169 15.86 13.92 10.43
N THR A 170 14.70 14.26 10.94
CA THR A 170 14.03 13.47 11.99
C THR A 170 13.08 12.45 11.36
N VAL A 171 13.28 11.19 11.65
CA VAL A 171 12.39 10.08 11.27
C VAL A 171 11.65 9.62 12.52
N ALA A 172 10.32 9.70 12.48
CA ALA A 172 9.45 9.26 13.56
C ALA A 172 8.57 8.11 13.10
N GLY A 173 8.19 7.24 14.00
CA GLY A 173 7.31 6.11 13.71
C GLY A 173 6.23 5.90 14.74
N LEU A 174 4.99 5.67 14.26
CA LEU A 174 3.86 5.30 15.11
C LEU A 174 3.59 3.80 15.01
N GLU A 175 3.48 3.14 16.17
CA GLU A 175 2.98 1.77 16.25
C GLU A 175 1.50 1.72 15.88
N ASP A 176 1.07 0.74 15.08
CA ASP A 176 -0.35 0.60 14.81
C ASP A 176 -1.14 0.23 16.06
N ARG A 177 -2.29 0.87 16.21
CA ARG A 177 -3.19 0.69 17.37
C ARG A 177 -3.65 -0.76 17.58
N ARG A 178 -3.67 -1.58 16.52
CA ARG A 178 -4.02 -2.99 16.60
C ARG A 178 -3.03 -3.78 17.45
N VAL A 179 -1.75 -3.46 17.36
CA VAL A 179 -0.70 -4.08 18.17
C VAL A 179 -1.00 -3.91 19.65
N ALA A 180 -1.29 -2.68 20.09
CA ALA A 180 -1.65 -2.42 21.47
C ALA A 180 -2.90 -3.20 21.93
N VAL A 181 -3.94 -3.28 21.06
CA VAL A 181 -5.16 -4.04 21.38
C VAL A 181 -4.86 -5.53 21.56
N VAL A 182 -4.08 -6.13 20.68
CA VAL A 182 -3.73 -7.55 20.76
C VAL A 182 -2.89 -7.85 22.01
N ASP A 183 -2.00 -6.94 22.38
CA ASP A 183 -1.20 -7.04 23.61
C ASP A 183 -1.99 -6.76 24.89
N GLY A 184 -3.30 -6.52 24.80
CA GLY A 184 -4.13 -6.19 25.95
C GLY A 184 -3.89 -4.80 26.52
N ARG A 185 -3.19 -3.93 25.78
CA ARG A 185 -2.96 -2.52 26.14
C ARG A 185 -4.08 -1.63 25.59
N THR A 186 -4.34 -0.51 26.23
CA THR A 186 -5.21 0.52 25.66
C THR A 186 -4.44 1.26 24.56
N PRO A 187 -4.91 1.25 23.31
CA PRO A 187 -4.19 1.95 22.23
C PRO A 187 -4.21 3.47 22.47
N ALA A 188 -3.04 4.08 22.38
CA ALA A 188 -2.93 5.52 22.43
C ALA A 188 -3.61 6.16 21.21
N GLN A 189 -4.10 7.38 21.34
CA GLN A 189 -4.49 8.18 20.19
C GLN A 189 -3.21 8.71 19.51
N PRO A 190 -3.15 8.77 18.17
CA PRO A 190 -1.99 9.29 17.47
C PRO A 190 -1.54 10.67 17.99
N ALA A 191 -2.47 11.59 18.23
CA ALA A 191 -2.18 12.89 18.80
C ALA A 191 -1.39 12.81 20.11
N ALA A 192 -1.78 11.93 21.04
CA ALA A 192 -1.10 11.80 22.34
C ALA A 192 0.32 11.22 22.22
N VAL A 193 0.58 10.42 21.18
CA VAL A 193 1.93 9.95 20.87
C VAL A 193 2.75 11.08 20.27
N LEU A 194 2.20 11.79 19.30
CA LEU A 194 2.85 12.89 18.61
C LEU A 194 3.18 14.06 19.56
N ASP A 195 2.32 14.35 20.55
CA ASP A 195 2.61 15.28 21.65
C ASP A 195 3.91 14.90 22.39
N ARG A 196 4.11 13.60 22.64
CA ARG A 196 5.34 13.13 23.31
C ARG A 196 6.57 13.21 22.43
N LEU A 197 6.40 12.94 21.13
CA LEU A 197 7.49 12.99 20.14
C LEU A 197 7.91 14.43 19.83
N ALA A 198 7.01 15.40 20.04
CA ALA A 198 7.27 16.85 19.90
C ALA A 198 7.93 17.21 18.56
N LEU A 199 7.40 16.70 17.45
CA LEU A 199 7.99 16.84 16.10
C LEU A 199 8.15 18.31 15.69
N GLU A 200 7.27 19.21 16.15
CA GLU A 200 7.39 20.66 15.92
C GLU A 200 8.71 21.27 16.43
N SER A 201 9.35 20.60 17.39
CA SER A 201 10.62 21.00 17.99
C SER A 201 11.80 20.19 17.49
N ALA A 202 11.58 19.31 16.51
CA ALA A 202 12.61 18.46 15.95
C ALA A 202 13.63 19.29 15.14
N PRO A 203 14.91 18.90 15.14
CA PRO A 203 15.89 19.54 14.29
C PRO A 203 15.65 19.12 12.81
N GLY A 204 15.41 20.10 11.94
CA GLY A 204 15.23 19.88 10.50
C GLY A 204 13.89 19.26 10.13
N PRO A 205 13.75 18.81 8.86
CA PRO A 205 12.52 18.23 8.36
C PRO A 205 12.16 16.93 9.05
N THR A 206 10.85 16.71 9.22
CA THR A 206 10.29 15.53 9.86
C THR A 206 9.64 14.58 8.84
N VAL A 207 10.02 13.31 8.89
CA VAL A 207 9.42 12.22 8.12
C VAL A 207 8.73 11.27 9.10
N LEU A 208 7.41 11.25 9.08
CA LEU A 208 6.59 10.39 9.92
C LEU A 208 6.19 9.12 9.17
N LEU A 209 6.56 7.97 9.70
CA LEU A 209 6.07 6.68 9.25
C LEU A 209 4.84 6.31 10.10
N ALA A 210 3.70 6.15 9.45
CA ALA A 210 2.46 5.80 10.14
C ALA A 210 1.58 4.96 9.20
N HIS A 211 1.29 3.72 9.58
CA HIS A 211 0.59 2.80 8.71
C HIS A 211 -0.79 3.32 8.26
N ARG A 212 -1.52 4.07 9.12
CA ARG A 212 -2.90 4.48 8.90
C ARG A 212 -3.04 5.90 8.34
N PRO A 213 -3.54 6.06 7.10
CA PRO A 213 -3.69 7.38 6.48
C PRO A 213 -4.85 8.22 7.03
N GLU A 214 -5.87 7.60 7.64
CA GLU A 214 -7.07 8.29 8.13
C GLU A 214 -6.81 9.31 9.24
N PHE A 215 -5.61 9.32 9.81
CA PHE A 215 -5.20 10.27 10.85
C PHE A 215 -4.42 11.48 10.33
N LEU A 216 -4.40 11.73 9.01
CA LEU A 216 -3.65 12.82 8.38
C LEU A 216 -3.80 14.17 9.11
N ALA A 217 -5.02 14.52 9.53
CA ALA A 217 -5.24 15.78 10.25
C ALA A 217 -4.44 15.85 11.55
N GLN A 218 -4.40 14.74 12.32
CA GLN A 218 -3.62 14.69 13.56
C GLN A 218 -2.11 14.76 13.29
N TYR A 219 -1.64 14.14 12.20
CA TYR A 219 -0.22 14.19 11.82
C TYR A 219 0.20 15.62 11.46
N ALA A 220 -0.66 16.32 10.72
CA ALA A 220 -0.42 17.71 10.33
C ALA A 220 -0.46 18.68 11.51
N ASP A 221 -1.39 18.50 12.43
CA ASP A 221 -1.55 19.33 13.63
C ASP A 221 -0.37 19.22 14.61
N HIS A 222 0.53 18.21 14.41
CA HIS A 222 1.67 17.94 15.31
C HIS A 222 3.04 18.00 14.60
N GLY A 223 3.14 18.75 13.51
CA GLY A 223 4.42 19.13 12.92
C GLY A 223 5.09 18.08 12.04
N ALA A 224 4.34 17.09 11.52
CA ALA A 224 4.89 16.22 10.49
C ALA A 224 4.97 16.96 9.14
N ASP A 225 6.16 17.05 8.54
CA ASP A 225 6.33 17.65 7.20
C ASP A 225 5.93 16.66 6.10
N VAL A 226 6.44 15.43 6.20
CA VAL A 226 6.14 14.34 5.28
C VAL A 226 5.60 13.16 6.08
N VAL A 227 4.50 12.57 5.62
CA VAL A 227 3.95 11.34 6.18
C VAL A 227 3.97 10.24 5.13
N LEU A 228 4.41 9.06 5.51
CA LEU A 228 4.40 7.87 4.66
C LEU A 228 3.43 6.86 5.28
N SER A 229 2.41 6.44 4.50
CA SER A 229 1.35 5.54 4.99
C SER A 229 1.03 4.43 4.00
N GLY A 230 0.56 3.30 4.52
CA GLY A 230 0.02 2.17 3.78
C GLY A 230 -1.47 1.97 4.01
N HIS A 231 -1.86 0.72 4.35
CA HIS A 231 -3.17 0.29 4.83
C HIS A 231 -4.34 0.38 3.85
N ALA A 232 -4.35 1.35 2.96
CA ALA A 232 -5.50 1.63 2.10
C ALA A 232 -5.53 0.79 0.82
N HIS A 233 -4.40 0.16 0.42
CA HIS A 233 -4.25 -0.72 -0.75
C HIS A 233 -4.77 -0.11 -2.06
N GLY A 234 -4.66 1.21 -2.24
CA GLY A 234 -5.27 1.88 -3.40
C GLY A 234 -6.82 1.83 -3.41
N GLY A 235 -7.42 1.34 -2.32
CA GLY A 235 -8.83 0.97 -2.19
C GLY A 235 -9.04 -0.52 -2.49
N GLN A 236 -9.49 -1.29 -1.47
CA GLN A 236 -9.68 -2.76 -1.55
C GLN A 236 -10.66 -3.18 -2.66
N VAL A 237 -11.62 -2.34 -2.98
CA VAL A 237 -12.53 -2.52 -4.12
C VAL A 237 -12.42 -1.29 -4.99
N ARG A 238 -11.89 -1.47 -6.19
CA ARG A 238 -11.69 -0.40 -7.16
C ARG A 238 -12.35 -0.74 -8.49
N LEU A 239 -13.09 0.20 -9.04
CA LEU A 239 -13.69 0.04 -10.36
C LEU A 239 -12.98 0.91 -11.39
N PRO A 240 -12.77 0.39 -12.62
CA PRO A 240 -12.26 1.20 -13.72
C PRO A 240 -13.12 2.45 -13.91
N LEU A 241 -12.49 3.60 -14.16
CA LEU A 241 -13.13 4.91 -14.38
C LEU A 241 -13.82 5.53 -13.16
N ILE A 242 -14.16 4.78 -12.12
CA ILE A 242 -14.83 5.27 -10.91
C ILE A 242 -13.81 5.50 -9.78
N GLY A 243 -12.79 4.64 -9.69
CA GLY A 243 -11.80 4.68 -8.63
C GLY A 243 -12.17 3.79 -7.43
N PRO A 244 -11.62 4.09 -6.23
CA PRO A 244 -11.81 3.29 -5.03
C PRO A 244 -13.25 3.39 -4.52
N LEU A 245 -13.86 2.24 -4.24
CA LEU A 245 -15.21 2.17 -3.65
C LEU A 245 -15.18 1.95 -2.15
N PHE A 246 -14.15 1.26 -1.65
CA PHE A 246 -14.06 0.91 -0.24
C PHE A 246 -12.59 0.83 0.19
N ALA A 247 -12.28 1.36 1.37
CA ALA A 247 -11.00 1.15 2.05
C ALA A 247 -11.22 0.89 3.55
N PRO A 248 -10.30 0.15 4.20
CA PRO A 248 -10.37 -0.11 5.63
C PRO A 248 -10.44 1.20 6.42
N HIS A 249 -11.26 1.23 7.47
CA HIS A 249 -11.44 2.35 8.40
C HIS A 249 -11.92 3.68 7.77
N GLN A 250 -12.03 3.76 6.44
CA GLN A 250 -12.58 4.91 5.72
C GLN A 250 -13.99 4.63 5.14
N GLY A 251 -14.36 3.35 5.01
CA GLY A 251 -15.68 2.94 4.50
C GLY A 251 -15.84 3.13 2.99
N TRP A 252 -17.03 3.56 2.57
CA TRP A 252 -17.39 3.74 1.16
C TRP A 252 -16.91 5.08 0.60
N LEU A 253 -16.43 5.06 -0.65
CA LEU A 253 -15.88 6.21 -1.38
C LEU A 253 -14.77 6.92 -0.60
N PRO A 254 -13.72 6.18 -0.22
CA PRO A 254 -12.62 6.70 0.59
C PRO A 254 -11.82 7.74 -0.17
N ALA A 255 -11.34 8.75 0.55
CA ALA A 255 -10.54 9.83 -0.03
C ALA A 255 -9.04 9.54 0.01
N LEU A 256 -8.55 8.82 1.05
CA LEU A 256 -7.14 8.60 1.33
C LEU A 256 -6.74 7.16 0.99
N THR A 257 -6.50 6.87 -0.30
CA THR A 257 -6.23 5.51 -0.75
C THR A 257 -4.89 5.32 -1.44
N GLU A 258 -4.41 6.32 -2.15
CA GLU A 258 -3.14 6.28 -2.88
C GLU A 258 -2.67 7.68 -3.26
N GLY A 259 -1.38 7.84 -3.55
CA GLY A 259 -0.81 9.08 -4.06
C GLY A 259 -0.52 10.12 -2.98
N VAL A 260 -0.45 11.39 -3.39
CA VAL A 260 -0.08 12.51 -2.50
C VAL A 260 -1.32 13.26 -2.02
N HIS A 261 -1.43 13.42 -0.72
CA HIS A 261 -2.47 14.22 -0.05
C HIS A 261 -1.82 15.31 0.78
N ARG A 262 -2.50 16.46 0.94
CA ARG A 262 -1.99 17.59 1.74
C ARG A 262 -3.00 18.04 2.77
N GLN A 263 -2.46 18.40 3.94
CA GLN A 263 -3.19 19.01 5.04
C GLN A 263 -2.31 20.13 5.62
N GLY A 264 -2.66 21.40 5.37
CA GLY A 264 -1.75 22.51 5.66
C GLY A 264 -0.43 22.39 4.90
N ASP A 265 0.69 22.46 5.61
CA ASP A 265 2.03 22.30 5.06
C ASP A 265 2.49 20.83 4.98
N THR A 266 1.76 19.93 5.64
CA THR A 266 2.05 18.50 5.64
C THR A 266 1.66 17.84 4.33
N ALA A 267 2.55 17.00 3.80
CA ALA A 267 2.28 16.14 2.66
C ALA A 267 2.31 14.68 3.08
N MET A 268 1.26 13.93 2.76
CA MET A 268 1.20 12.48 2.99
C MET A 268 1.24 11.73 1.67
N VAL A 269 2.10 10.72 1.58
CA VAL A 269 2.18 9.77 0.47
C VAL A 269 1.62 8.43 0.94
N ILE A 270 0.63 7.90 0.20
CA ILE A 270 -0.04 6.63 0.51
C ILE A 270 0.28 5.60 -0.57
N ARG A 271 0.57 4.38 -0.12
CA ARG A 271 0.83 3.19 -0.94
C ARG A 271 -0.12 2.05 -0.60
#